data_c18f8839a0e828aaf76a4ebc74ea9797
#
_entry.id   c18f8839a0e828aaf76a4ebc74ea9797
#
_cell.length_a   1.000
_cell.length_b   1.000
_cell.length_c   1.000
_cell.angle_alpha   90.00
_cell.angle_beta   90.00
_cell.angle_gamma   90.00
#
_symmetry.space_group_name_H-M   'P 1'
#
loop_
_entity.id
_entity.type
_entity.pdbx_description
1 polymer ?
#
loop_
_entity_poly.entity_id
_entity_poly.type
_entity_poly.pdbx_seq_one_letter_code
_entity_poly.pdbx_strand_id
1 'polypeptide(L)'
;LNKKYGVFLGCTISAMQIFVEKALRLLGEKFSMQLIDLEDATCCPEPEISKTISYEAWLRMAARNLSLCEKISNELCVICNGCYHTFKKANEALNDEKLLKEVNDKLSIIGKSYNKTVNVKNFIEIMHDDIGLENLKDKLKRELSQIKACIHPGCRLLEEPRLVSGFKDLVKATGASIIEWTAEKMCCGVPAMYTNPEFALENRAKRKLLNLKNVKPDCLIVICPACYDMLEKAEISYFEPEEYIPIINIVELLAYAVGYSPEDIGFDLHRIPLDNFLSKVEESES
;
A
#
# COMPACT_ATOMS: atom_id res chain seq x y z
N LEU A 1 4.04 3.04 -22.31
CA LEU A 1 3.63 1.67 -22.00
C LEU A 1 2.12 1.65 -21.81
N ASN A 2 1.37 1.04 -22.71
CA ASN A 2 -0.10 0.91 -22.58
C ASN A 2 -0.41 -0.43 -21.87
N LYS A 3 0.10 -0.58 -20.63
CA LYS A 3 -0.05 -1.80 -19.85
C LYS A 3 -1.38 -1.78 -19.09
N LYS A 4 -2.07 -2.91 -19.11
CA LYS A 4 -3.39 -3.08 -18.50
C LYS A 4 -3.27 -3.85 -17.19
N TYR A 5 -3.83 -3.28 -16.10
CA TYR A 5 -3.85 -3.89 -14.79
C TYR A 5 -5.28 -4.00 -14.27
N GLY A 6 -5.65 -5.15 -13.73
CA GLY A 6 -6.77 -5.23 -12.81
C GLY A 6 -6.38 -4.58 -11.49
N VAL A 7 -7.22 -3.76 -10.90
CA VAL A 7 -6.93 -3.05 -9.66
C VAL A 7 -7.68 -3.67 -8.49
N PHE A 8 -6.95 -4.04 -7.45
CA PHE A 8 -7.52 -4.47 -6.20
C PHE A 8 -7.23 -3.43 -5.10
N LEU A 9 -8.20 -2.57 -4.80
CA LEU A 9 -8.08 -1.53 -3.78
C LEU A 9 -8.13 -2.09 -2.35
N GLY A 10 -8.83 -3.21 -2.17
CA GLY A 10 -9.08 -3.78 -0.84
C GLY A 10 -10.15 -3.02 -0.06
N CYS A 11 -10.28 -3.33 1.22
CA CYS A 11 -11.33 -2.76 2.06
C CYS A 11 -11.01 -1.37 2.62
N THR A 12 -9.75 -1.12 3.00
CA THR A 12 -9.36 0.11 3.71
C THR A 12 -9.28 1.30 2.77
N ILE A 13 -8.69 1.15 1.58
CA ILE A 13 -8.60 2.25 0.60
C ILE A 13 -10.00 2.68 0.20
N SER A 14 -10.85 1.75 -0.23
CA SER A 14 -12.20 2.06 -0.70
C SER A 14 -13.10 2.68 0.36
N ALA A 15 -12.91 2.33 1.65
CA ALA A 15 -13.78 2.79 2.72
C ALA A 15 -13.27 4.04 3.46
N MET A 16 -11.95 4.23 3.52
CA MET A 16 -11.36 5.20 4.47
C MET A 16 -10.21 6.05 3.89
N GLN A 17 -9.61 5.65 2.78
CA GLN A 17 -8.41 6.31 2.22
C GLN A 17 -8.58 6.57 0.73
N ILE A 18 -9.69 7.22 0.38
CA ILE A 18 -10.05 7.56 -1.01
C ILE A 18 -8.95 8.39 -1.71
N PHE A 19 -8.17 9.14 -0.94
CA PHE A 19 -7.03 9.91 -1.43
C PHE A 19 -5.95 9.01 -2.05
N VAL A 20 -5.73 7.79 -1.53
CA VAL A 20 -4.81 6.82 -2.13
C VAL A 20 -5.33 6.33 -3.49
N GLU A 21 -6.64 6.11 -3.61
CA GLU A 21 -7.25 5.76 -4.89
C GLU A 21 -7.18 6.91 -5.89
N LYS A 22 -7.52 8.15 -5.48
CA LYS A 22 -7.37 9.35 -6.32
C LYS A 22 -5.95 9.44 -6.87
N ALA A 23 -4.94 9.38 -6.00
CA ALA A 23 -3.54 9.41 -6.39
C ALA A 23 -3.17 8.28 -7.37
N LEU A 24 -3.66 7.05 -7.15
CA LEU A 24 -3.44 5.93 -8.07
C LEU A 24 -3.99 6.21 -9.47
N ARG A 25 -5.22 6.75 -9.57
CA ARG A 25 -5.85 7.07 -10.85
C ARG A 25 -5.06 8.14 -11.60
N LEU A 26 -4.63 9.20 -10.89
CA LEU A 26 -3.79 10.26 -11.46
C LEU A 26 -2.45 9.72 -11.99
N LEU A 27 -1.79 8.83 -11.24
CA LEU A 27 -0.59 8.15 -11.73
C LEU A 27 -0.88 7.25 -12.94
N GLY A 28 -2.05 6.59 -12.95
CA GLY A 28 -2.52 5.82 -14.10
C GLY A 28 -2.55 6.65 -15.38
N GLU A 29 -3.14 7.83 -15.33
CA GLU A 29 -3.18 8.78 -16.44
C GLU A 29 -1.77 9.26 -16.81
N LYS A 30 -0.97 9.68 -15.82
CA LYS A 30 0.38 10.22 -16.02
C LYS A 30 1.32 9.26 -16.73
N PHE A 31 1.22 7.95 -16.41
CA PHE A 31 2.09 6.90 -16.95
C PHE A 31 1.40 6.02 -18.01
N SER A 32 0.22 6.41 -18.48
CA SER A 32 -0.56 5.64 -19.47
C SER A 32 -0.79 4.18 -19.07
N MET A 33 -1.09 3.96 -17.79
CA MET A 33 -1.50 2.66 -17.25
C MET A 33 -3.02 2.53 -17.38
N GLN A 34 -3.49 1.44 -17.97
CA GLN A 34 -4.93 1.11 -17.97
C GLN A 34 -5.29 0.42 -16.65
N LEU A 35 -5.88 1.16 -15.74
CA LEU A 35 -6.31 0.68 -14.42
C LEU A 35 -7.79 0.33 -14.45
N ILE A 36 -8.13 -0.95 -14.32
CA ILE A 36 -9.51 -1.45 -14.44
C ILE A 36 -9.94 -2.09 -13.13
N ASP A 37 -11.06 -1.65 -12.60
CA ASP A 37 -11.58 -2.17 -11.34
C ASP A 37 -12.05 -3.61 -11.47
N LEU A 38 -11.84 -4.37 -10.40
CA LEU A 38 -12.38 -5.71 -10.25
C LEU A 38 -13.81 -5.62 -9.72
N GLU A 39 -14.78 -5.52 -10.63
CA GLU A 39 -16.20 -5.59 -10.26
C GLU A 39 -16.49 -6.86 -9.44
N ASP A 40 -17.34 -6.75 -8.44
CA ASP A 40 -17.68 -7.81 -7.48
C ASP A 40 -16.51 -8.29 -6.59
N ALA A 41 -15.37 -7.63 -6.55
CA ALA A 41 -14.31 -8.02 -5.64
C ALA A 41 -14.78 -7.96 -4.18
N THR A 42 -14.36 -8.95 -3.40
CA THR A 42 -14.60 -8.99 -1.94
C THR A 42 -13.32 -8.72 -1.18
N CYS A 43 -13.36 -8.82 0.16
CA CYS A 43 -12.14 -8.79 0.97
C CYS A 43 -11.09 -9.79 0.47
N CYS A 44 -9.80 -9.49 0.64
CA CYS A 44 -8.67 -10.27 0.10
C CYS A 44 -8.48 -11.71 0.65
N PRO A 45 -9.09 -12.32 1.59
CA PRO A 45 -9.22 -12.15 3.02
C PRO A 45 -7.91 -11.86 3.78
N GLU A 46 -8.01 -11.42 5.02
CA GLU A 46 -6.85 -11.06 5.84
C GLU A 46 -5.89 -12.26 6.01
N PRO A 47 -4.56 -12.07 5.86
CA PRO A 47 -3.63 -13.19 5.72
C PRO A 47 -3.34 -13.98 7.00
N GLU A 48 -3.62 -13.44 8.19
CA GLU A 48 -3.27 -14.10 9.44
C GLU A 48 -4.45 -14.85 10.07
N ILE A 49 -5.46 -14.09 10.51
CA ILE A 49 -6.58 -14.63 11.28
C ILE A 49 -7.49 -15.45 10.38
N SER A 50 -7.87 -14.91 9.22
CA SER A 50 -8.75 -15.62 8.28
C SER A 50 -8.16 -16.94 7.82
N LYS A 51 -6.86 -16.95 7.54
CA LYS A 51 -6.11 -18.15 7.16
C LYS A 51 -6.03 -19.18 8.30
N THR A 52 -5.87 -18.71 9.53
CA THR A 52 -5.80 -19.57 10.72
C THR A 52 -7.16 -20.18 11.07
N ILE A 53 -8.24 -19.41 10.91
CA ILE A 53 -9.61 -19.89 11.17
C ILE A 53 -10.01 -20.94 10.12
N SER A 54 -9.80 -20.68 8.85
CA SER A 54 -10.07 -21.61 7.77
C SER A 54 -9.19 -21.36 6.55
N TYR A 55 -8.18 -22.20 6.40
CA TYR A 55 -7.29 -22.17 5.23
C TYR A 55 -8.05 -22.33 3.91
N GLU A 56 -9.02 -23.23 3.87
CA GLU A 56 -9.83 -23.46 2.67
C GLU A 56 -10.69 -22.25 2.29
N ALA A 57 -11.36 -21.63 3.26
CA ALA A 57 -12.17 -20.43 3.00
C ALA A 57 -11.27 -19.27 2.53
N TRP A 58 -10.13 -19.08 3.20
CA TRP A 58 -9.12 -18.09 2.82
C TRP A 58 -8.65 -18.28 1.36
N LEU A 59 -8.30 -19.53 1.00
CA LEU A 59 -7.82 -19.84 -0.34
C LEU A 59 -8.89 -19.66 -1.42
N ARG A 60 -10.13 -20.11 -1.14
CA ARG A 60 -11.28 -19.99 -2.07
C ARG A 60 -11.64 -18.52 -2.30
N MET A 61 -11.65 -17.69 -1.26
CA MET A 61 -11.93 -16.26 -1.39
C MET A 61 -10.84 -15.55 -2.19
N ALA A 62 -9.56 -15.85 -1.92
CA ALA A 62 -8.45 -15.30 -2.69
C ALA A 62 -8.54 -15.73 -4.18
N ALA A 63 -8.75 -17.03 -4.45
CA ALA A 63 -8.88 -17.54 -5.81
C ALA A 63 -10.09 -16.94 -6.57
N ARG A 64 -11.22 -16.69 -5.85
CA ARG A 64 -12.37 -15.99 -6.42
C ARG A 64 -12.00 -14.59 -6.91
N ASN A 65 -11.28 -13.80 -6.11
CA ASN A 65 -10.86 -12.46 -6.51
C ASN A 65 -9.83 -12.52 -7.66
N LEU A 66 -8.88 -13.45 -7.62
CA LEU A 66 -7.93 -13.68 -8.71
C LEU A 66 -8.66 -14.05 -10.02
N SER A 67 -9.73 -14.86 -9.95
CA SER A 67 -10.54 -15.22 -11.13
C SER A 67 -11.28 -14.03 -11.76
N LEU A 68 -11.57 -12.98 -10.99
CA LEU A 68 -12.12 -11.72 -11.52
C LEU A 68 -11.07 -10.96 -12.31
N CYS A 69 -9.85 -10.87 -11.77
CA CYS A 69 -8.72 -10.25 -12.47
C CYS A 69 -8.41 -10.96 -13.79
N GLU A 70 -8.41 -12.28 -13.78
CA GLU A 70 -8.12 -13.12 -14.96
C GLU A 70 -9.02 -12.81 -16.17
N LYS A 71 -10.26 -12.36 -15.93
CA LYS A 71 -11.18 -11.93 -16.99
C LYS A 71 -10.84 -10.57 -17.60
N ILE A 72 -10.07 -9.78 -16.89
CA ILE A 72 -9.74 -8.39 -17.24
C ILE A 72 -8.32 -8.29 -17.75
N SER A 73 -7.38 -8.83 -16.97
CA SER A 73 -5.93 -8.72 -17.19
C SER A 73 -5.20 -9.87 -16.50
N ASN A 74 -4.03 -10.25 -17.02
CA ASN A 74 -3.14 -11.16 -16.32
C ASN A 74 -2.24 -10.45 -15.30
N GLU A 75 -2.38 -9.13 -15.11
CA GLU A 75 -1.61 -8.34 -14.16
C GLU A 75 -2.56 -7.74 -13.11
N LEU A 76 -2.34 -8.07 -11.83
CA LEU A 76 -3.10 -7.54 -10.71
C LEU A 76 -2.28 -6.51 -9.96
N CYS A 77 -2.72 -5.25 -9.96
CA CYS A 77 -2.15 -4.17 -9.16
C CYS A 77 -2.73 -4.20 -7.74
N VAL A 78 -1.86 -4.31 -6.74
CA VAL A 78 -2.24 -4.31 -5.32
C VAL A 78 -1.39 -3.31 -4.55
N ILE A 79 -2.02 -2.38 -3.83
CA ILE A 79 -1.32 -1.38 -3.00
C ILE A 79 -1.12 -1.92 -1.58
N CYS A 80 -2.14 -2.55 -0.99
CA CYS A 80 -2.08 -3.05 0.37
C CYS A 80 -1.16 -4.27 0.50
N ASN A 81 -0.17 -4.20 1.39
CA ASN A 81 0.76 -5.31 1.64
C ASN A 81 0.07 -6.60 2.15
N GLY A 82 -1.00 -6.46 2.93
CA GLY A 82 -1.79 -7.62 3.38
C GLY A 82 -2.49 -8.31 2.21
N CYS A 83 -3.14 -7.53 1.34
CA CYS A 83 -3.79 -8.05 0.15
C CYS A 83 -2.78 -8.68 -0.83
N TYR A 84 -1.65 -8.02 -1.06
CA TYR A 84 -0.57 -8.53 -1.88
C TYR A 84 -0.06 -9.88 -1.36
N HIS A 85 0.24 -9.96 -0.06
CA HIS A 85 0.69 -11.20 0.57
C HIS A 85 -0.34 -12.33 0.42
N THR A 86 -1.62 -12.05 0.69
CA THR A 86 -2.70 -13.04 0.52
C THR A 86 -2.75 -13.57 -0.90
N PHE A 87 -2.83 -12.71 -1.91
CA PHE A 87 -2.95 -13.15 -3.29
C PHE A 87 -1.70 -13.86 -3.79
N LYS A 88 -0.52 -13.39 -3.42
CA LYS A 88 0.74 -14.05 -3.77
C LYS A 88 0.81 -15.45 -3.17
N LYS A 89 0.54 -15.59 -1.85
CA LYS A 89 0.57 -16.89 -1.17
C LYS A 89 -0.52 -17.85 -1.65
N ALA A 90 -1.72 -17.35 -1.94
CA ALA A 90 -2.78 -18.15 -2.54
C ALA A 90 -2.39 -18.64 -3.94
N ASN A 91 -1.82 -17.77 -4.76
CA ASN A 91 -1.36 -18.11 -6.10
C ASN A 91 -0.21 -19.14 -6.08
N GLU A 92 0.73 -19.01 -5.11
CA GLU A 92 1.77 -20.00 -4.88
C GLU A 92 1.19 -21.35 -4.44
N ALA A 93 0.23 -21.37 -3.50
CA ALA A 93 -0.42 -22.60 -3.02
C ALA A 93 -1.16 -23.33 -4.15
N LEU A 94 -1.81 -22.60 -5.04
CA LEU A 94 -2.55 -23.14 -6.19
C LEU A 94 -1.64 -23.67 -7.32
N ASN A 95 -0.30 -23.73 -7.12
CA ASN A 95 0.59 -24.53 -7.96
C ASN A 95 0.32 -26.04 -7.79
N ASP A 96 -0.26 -26.46 -6.68
CA ASP A 96 -0.74 -27.81 -6.48
C ASP A 96 -2.02 -28.01 -7.31
N GLU A 97 -1.95 -28.85 -8.34
CA GLU A 97 -3.06 -29.13 -9.27
C GLU A 97 -4.28 -29.73 -8.56
N LYS A 98 -4.07 -30.56 -7.53
CA LYS A 98 -5.15 -31.16 -6.75
C LYS A 98 -5.88 -30.06 -5.98
N LEU A 99 -5.14 -29.18 -5.31
CA LEU A 99 -5.71 -28.07 -4.56
C LEU A 99 -6.44 -27.07 -5.49
N LEU A 100 -5.85 -26.77 -6.65
CA LEU A 100 -6.50 -25.94 -7.67
C LEU A 100 -7.83 -26.54 -8.14
N LYS A 101 -7.86 -27.86 -8.39
CA LYS A 101 -9.09 -28.55 -8.77
C LYS A 101 -10.14 -28.47 -7.67
N GLU A 102 -9.78 -28.76 -6.42
CA GLU A 102 -10.69 -28.69 -5.27
C GLU A 102 -11.27 -27.27 -5.08
N VAL A 103 -10.46 -26.24 -5.28
CA VAL A 103 -10.91 -24.84 -5.25
C VAL A 103 -11.86 -24.55 -6.40
N ASN A 104 -11.53 -24.97 -7.62
CA ASN A 104 -12.35 -24.74 -8.81
C ASN A 104 -13.70 -25.52 -8.76
N ASP A 105 -13.73 -26.70 -8.18
CA ASP A 105 -14.98 -27.46 -7.94
C ASP A 105 -15.96 -26.65 -7.06
N LYS A 106 -15.43 -25.85 -6.11
CA LYS A 106 -16.26 -24.94 -5.29
C LYS A 106 -16.60 -23.63 -5.98
N LEU A 107 -15.67 -23.05 -6.73
CA LEU A 107 -15.91 -21.83 -7.51
C LEU A 107 -16.93 -22.04 -8.63
N SER A 108 -17.01 -23.25 -9.19
CA SER A 108 -17.98 -23.60 -10.24
C SER A 108 -19.44 -23.44 -9.79
N ILE A 109 -19.73 -23.63 -8.48
CA ILE A 109 -21.07 -23.44 -7.90
C ILE A 109 -21.58 -22.00 -8.10
N ILE A 110 -20.64 -21.03 -8.16
CA ILE A 110 -20.94 -19.62 -8.41
C ILE A 110 -20.55 -19.16 -9.82
N GLY A 111 -20.37 -20.11 -10.75
CA GLY A 111 -20.05 -19.84 -12.14
C GLY A 111 -18.65 -19.22 -12.36
N LYS A 112 -17.70 -19.51 -11.48
CA LYS A 112 -16.32 -19.01 -11.57
C LYS A 112 -15.31 -20.15 -11.63
N SER A 113 -14.14 -19.88 -12.20
CA SER A 113 -12.96 -20.74 -12.18
C SER A 113 -11.71 -19.88 -12.24
N TYR A 114 -10.62 -20.39 -11.73
CA TYR A 114 -9.32 -19.73 -11.78
C TYR A 114 -8.29 -20.63 -12.47
N ASN A 115 -7.58 -20.12 -13.49
CA ASN A 115 -6.62 -20.88 -14.31
C ASN A 115 -5.15 -20.51 -14.00
N LYS A 116 -4.92 -19.71 -12.97
CA LYS A 116 -3.56 -19.29 -12.54
C LYS A 116 -2.79 -18.43 -13.54
N THR A 117 -3.45 -17.66 -14.35
CA THR A 117 -2.78 -16.78 -15.32
C THR A 117 -2.43 -15.41 -14.74
N VAL A 118 -2.91 -15.09 -13.52
CA VAL A 118 -2.71 -13.78 -12.90
C VAL A 118 -1.33 -13.68 -12.24
N ASN A 119 -0.58 -12.66 -12.64
CA ASN A 119 0.62 -12.20 -11.95
C ASN A 119 0.25 -11.12 -10.93
N VAL A 120 0.49 -11.39 -9.66
CA VAL A 120 0.17 -10.46 -8.56
C VAL A 120 1.34 -9.52 -8.34
N LYS A 121 1.12 -8.22 -8.58
CA LYS A 121 2.13 -7.18 -8.43
C LYS A 121 1.79 -6.21 -7.31
N ASN A 122 2.78 -5.93 -6.46
CA ASN A 122 2.72 -4.79 -5.58
C ASN A 122 2.87 -3.50 -6.40
N PHE A 123 2.22 -2.42 -5.97
CA PHE A 123 2.35 -1.11 -6.62
C PHE A 123 3.82 -0.67 -6.77
N ILE A 124 4.68 -1.04 -5.80
CA ILE A 124 6.12 -0.76 -5.88
C ILE A 124 6.75 -1.44 -7.11
N GLU A 125 6.41 -2.71 -7.39
CA GLU A 125 6.92 -3.42 -8.58
C GLU A 125 6.49 -2.72 -9.87
N ILE A 126 5.24 -2.26 -9.92
CA ILE A 126 4.71 -1.58 -11.09
C ILE A 126 5.49 -0.29 -11.34
N MET A 127 5.67 0.55 -10.32
CA MET A 127 6.35 1.83 -10.47
C MET A 127 7.85 1.67 -10.69
N HIS A 128 8.49 0.72 -9.98
CA HIS A 128 9.93 0.53 -10.05
C HIS A 128 10.37 -0.22 -11.31
N ASP A 129 9.66 -1.33 -11.65
CA ASP A 129 10.10 -2.25 -12.71
C ASP A 129 9.37 -2.03 -14.03
N ASP A 130 8.04 -1.85 -14.00
CA ASP A 130 7.25 -1.72 -15.24
C ASP A 130 7.31 -0.30 -15.80
N ILE A 131 7.22 0.73 -14.95
CA ILE A 131 7.34 2.14 -15.32
C ILE A 131 8.81 2.54 -15.41
N GLY A 132 9.62 2.16 -14.41
CA GLY A 132 11.04 2.44 -14.32
C GLY A 132 11.36 3.80 -13.69
N LEU A 133 12.45 3.84 -12.91
CA LEU A 133 12.87 5.04 -12.18
C LEU A 133 13.21 6.22 -13.10
N GLU A 134 13.80 5.97 -14.25
CA GLU A 134 14.16 7.05 -15.20
C GLU A 134 12.88 7.71 -15.76
N ASN A 135 11.88 6.90 -16.17
CA ASN A 135 10.60 7.46 -16.64
C ASN A 135 9.86 8.20 -15.52
N LEU A 136 9.97 7.74 -14.27
CA LEU A 136 9.44 8.48 -13.11
C LEU A 136 10.14 9.83 -12.98
N LYS A 137 11.48 9.86 -12.99
CA LYS A 137 12.29 11.10 -12.87
C LYS A 137 11.96 12.10 -13.99
N ASP A 138 11.81 11.63 -15.23
CA ASP A 138 11.46 12.47 -16.37
C ASP A 138 10.08 13.17 -16.23
N LYS A 139 9.21 12.60 -15.40
CA LYS A 139 7.86 13.14 -15.14
C LYS A 139 7.78 14.00 -13.88
N LEU A 140 8.82 14.05 -13.08
CA LEU A 140 8.83 14.90 -11.88
C LEU A 140 8.63 16.37 -12.26
N LYS A 141 7.84 17.06 -11.45
CA LYS A 141 7.57 18.50 -11.52
C LYS A 141 7.92 19.23 -10.23
N ARG A 142 7.98 18.46 -9.12
CA ARG A 142 8.43 18.96 -7.81
C ARG A 142 9.59 18.10 -7.34
N GLU A 143 10.65 18.74 -6.94
CA GLU A 143 11.78 18.10 -6.27
C GLU A 143 11.58 18.21 -4.75
N LEU A 144 11.64 17.07 -4.05
CA LEU A 144 11.40 17.01 -2.61
C LEU A 144 12.72 16.94 -1.82
N SER A 145 13.79 17.58 -2.30
CA SER A 145 15.15 17.48 -1.73
C SER A 145 15.27 18.00 -0.30
N GLN A 146 14.39 18.92 0.12
CA GLN A 146 14.33 19.45 1.49
C GLN A 146 13.59 18.51 2.46
N ILE A 147 12.88 17.51 1.97
CA ILE A 147 12.08 16.58 2.79
C ILE A 147 12.96 15.47 3.34
N LYS A 148 12.91 15.34 4.66
CA LYS A 148 13.53 14.26 5.42
C LYS A 148 12.46 13.26 5.83
N ALA A 149 12.31 12.18 5.09
CA ALA A 149 11.29 11.17 5.30
C ALA A 149 11.83 9.97 6.10
N CYS A 150 11.02 9.43 7.00
CA CYS A 150 11.15 8.05 7.44
C CYS A 150 10.27 7.16 6.59
N ILE A 151 10.63 5.89 6.44
CA ILE A 151 9.78 4.91 5.77
C ILE A 151 9.31 3.82 6.73
N HIS A 152 8.11 3.30 6.48
CA HIS A 152 7.62 2.07 7.10
C HIS A 152 7.19 1.08 6.01
N PRO A 153 8.05 0.12 5.66
CA PRO A 153 7.73 -0.85 4.61
C PRO A 153 6.57 -1.79 5.00
N GLY A 154 6.31 -1.94 6.31
CA GLY A 154 5.33 -2.91 6.82
C GLY A 154 5.87 -4.33 6.87
N CYS A 155 5.34 -5.15 7.79
CA CYS A 155 5.89 -6.48 8.09
C CYS A 155 5.85 -7.43 6.89
N ARG A 156 4.82 -7.35 6.03
CA ARG A 156 4.69 -8.24 4.86
C ARG A 156 5.68 -7.92 3.75
N LEU A 157 6.01 -6.64 3.56
CA LEU A 157 6.99 -6.26 2.56
C LEU A 157 8.41 -6.67 2.96
N LEU A 158 8.70 -6.80 4.27
CA LEU A 158 10.00 -7.28 4.77
C LEU A 158 10.32 -8.71 4.32
N GLU A 159 9.33 -9.51 3.96
CA GLU A 159 9.53 -10.84 3.36
C GLU A 159 10.06 -10.76 1.91
N GLU A 160 10.02 -9.57 1.30
CA GLU A 160 10.41 -9.28 -0.08
C GLU A 160 11.50 -8.18 -0.11
N PRO A 161 12.77 -8.49 0.18
CA PRO A 161 13.84 -7.48 0.28
C PRO A 161 13.98 -6.59 -0.97
N ARG A 162 13.69 -7.15 -2.16
CA ARG A 162 13.68 -6.41 -3.42
C ARG A 162 12.63 -5.30 -3.42
N LEU A 163 11.44 -5.57 -2.90
CA LEU A 163 10.37 -4.55 -2.82
C LEU A 163 10.69 -3.48 -1.78
N VAL A 164 11.36 -3.85 -0.68
CA VAL A 164 11.84 -2.86 0.30
C VAL A 164 12.87 -1.93 -0.34
N SER A 165 13.81 -2.47 -1.16
CA SER A 165 14.76 -1.66 -1.92
C SER A 165 14.03 -0.76 -2.92
N GLY A 166 13.13 -1.31 -3.73
CA GLY A 166 12.35 -0.55 -4.70
C GLY A 166 11.52 0.57 -4.05
N PHE A 167 10.96 0.32 -2.86
CA PHE A 167 10.27 1.35 -2.09
C PHE A 167 11.22 2.52 -1.73
N LYS A 168 12.42 2.21 -1.22
CA LYS A 168 13.44 3.22 -0.93
C LYS A 168 13.86 3.98 -2.18
N ASP A 169 14.04 3.28 -3.29
CA ASP A 169 14.47 3.88 -4.56
C ASP A 169 13.40 4.82 -5.13
N LEU A 170 12.11 4.47 -5.02
CA LEU A 170 10.99 5.34 -5.41
C LEU A 170 10.94 6.62 -4.56
N VAL A 171 11.09 6.51 -3.23
CA VAL A 171 11.13 7.69 -2.35
C VAL A 171 12.32 8.59 -2.70
N LYS A 172 13.53 8.02 -2.86
CA LYS A 172 14.72 8.77 -3.25
C LYS A 172 14.60 9.39 -4.64
N ALA A 173 13.91 8.73 -5.56
CA ALA A 173 13.71 9.26 -6.91
C ALA A 173 12.94 10.59 -6.91
N THR A 174 12.10 10.87 -5.89
CA THR A 174 11.43 12.18 -5.72
C THR A 174 12.35 13.29 -5.24
N GLY A 175 13.61 12.98 -4.90
CA GLY A 175 14.55 13.92 -4.26
C GLY A 175 14.58 13.81 -2.73
N ALA A 176 13.55 13.25 -2.10
CA ALA A 176 13.46 13.16 -0.64
C ALA A 176 14.60 12.29 -0.04
N SER A 177 15.14 12.74 1.08
CA SER A 177 16.13 11.98 1.85
C SER A 177 15.45 11.03 2.82
N ILE A 178 16.02 9.82 2.98
CA ILE A 178 15.48 8.82 3.92
C ILE A 178 16.33 8.84 5.19
N ILE A 179 15.68 9.07 6.33
CA ILE A 179 16.29 8.94 7.66
C ILE A 179 16.10 7.51 8.14
N GLU A 180 17.19 6.86 8.53
CA GLU A 180 17.15 5.56 9.20
C GLU A 180 16.67 5.71 10.65
N TRP A 181 15.85 4.77 11.10
CA TRP A 181 15.33 4.73 12.45
C TRP A 181 15.16 3.30 12.96
N THR A 182 15.31 3.10 14.26
CA THR A 182 15.44 1.75 14.82
C THR A 182 14.14 0.94 14.75
N ALA A 183 12.97 1.59 14.78
CA ALA A 183 11.67 0.91 14.69
C ALA A 183 11.14 0.77 13.25
N GLU A 184 11.93 1.05 12.20
CA GLU A 184 11.50 0.90 10.78
C GLU A 184 10.82 -0.45 10.52
N LYS A 185 11.46 -1.53 10.96
CA LYS A 185 11.02 -2.92 10.75
C LYS A 185 10.02 -3.44 11.79
N MET A 186 9.73 -2.67 12.84
CA MET A 186 8.77 -3.08 13.86
C MET A 186 7.35 -3.08 13.28
N CYS A 187 6.57 -4.14 13.55
CA CYS A 187 5.17 -4.22 13.12
C CYS A 187 4.35 -3.05 13.70
N CYS A 188 3.44 -2.48 12.89
CA CYS A 188 2.54 -1.40 13.31
C CYS A 188 1.51 -1.82 14.37
N GLY A 189 1.20 -3.13 14.46
CA GLY A 189 0.28 -3.66 15.46
C GLY A 189 -1.08 -4.14 14.91
N VAL A 190 -1.40 -3.89 13.65
CA VAL A 190 -2.70 -4.26 13.06
C VAL A 190 -3.14 -5.70 13.35
N PRO A 191 -2.31 -6.75 13.21
CA PRO A 191 -2.77 -8.11 13.52
C PRO A 191 -3.20 -8.29 14.98
N ALA A 192 -2.60 -7.56 15.92
CA ALA A 192 -2.96 -7.63 17.33
C ALA A 192 -4.27 -6.89 17.66
N MET A 193 -4.74 -5.98 16.79
CA MET A 193 -6.00 -5.27 16.99
C MET A 193 -7.21 -6.20 17.12
N TYR A 194 -7.15 -7.36 16.47
CA TYR A 194 -8.25 -8.33 16.48
C TYR A 194 -8.37 -9.11 17.79
N THR A 195 -7.30 -9.15 18.57
CA THR A 195 -7.24 -9.97 19.80
C THR A 195 -7.00 -9.14 21.06
N ASN A 196 -6.19 -8.11 20.97
CA ASN A 196 -5.87 -7.20 22.06
C ASN A 196 -5.60 -5.78 21.53
N PRO A 197 -6.66 -4.96 21.35
CA PRO A 197 -6.54 -3.60 20.83
C PRO A 197 -5.65 -2.68 21.67
N GLU A 198 -5.71 -2.78 22.98
CA GLU A 198 -4.88 -1.97 23.89
C GLU A 198 -3.40 -2.28 23.68
N PHE A 199 -3.01 -3.56 23.68
CA PHE A 199 -1.65 -3.96 23.38
C PHE A 199 -1.20 -3.48 21.98
N ALA A 200 -2.07 -3.56 20.98
CA ALA A 200 -1.77 -3.14 19.63
C ALA A 200 -1.46 -1.64 19.55
N LEU A 201 -2.27 -0.83 20.22
CA LEU A 201 -2.11 0.63 20.24
C LEU A 201 -0.91 1.05 21.11
N GLU A 202 -0.85 0.62 22.37
CA GLU A 202 0.17 1.09 23.30
C GLU A 202 1.55 0.47 23.08
N ASN A 203 1.60 -0.86 22.95
CA ASN A 203 2.87 -1.59 22.90
C ASN A 203 3.45 -1.73 21.50
N ARG A 204 2.67 -1.41 20.46
CA ARG A 204 3.12 -1.46 19.07
C ARG A 204 3.10 -0.07 18.44
N ALA A 205 1.94 0.49 18.14
CA ALA A 205 1.84 1.72 17.37
C ALA A 205 2.43 2.93 18.10
N LYS A 206 2.00 3.22 19.34
CA LYS A 206 2.54 4.30 20.17
C LYS A 206 4.05 4.20 20.36
N ARG A 207 4.55 3.00 20.73
CA ARG A 207 5.98 2.77 20.91
C ARG A 207 6.78 3.00 19.62
N LYS A 208 6.20 2.62 18.48
CA LYS A 208 6.78 2.87 17.16
C LYS A 208 6.85 4.36 16.86
N LEU A 209 5.77 5.11 17.12
CA LEU A 209 5.71 6.56 16.92
C LEU A 209 6.66 7.33 17.86
N LEU A 210 6.79 6.92 19.12
CA LEU A 210 7.79 7.49 20.03
C LEU A 210 9.21 7.36 19.46
N ASN A 211 9.52 6.21 18.86
CA ASN A 211 10.81 6.02 18.22
C ASN A 211 10.98 6.89 16.95
N LEU A 212 9.90 7.05 16.18
CA LEU A 212 9.86 7.93 15.01
C LEU A 212 10.15 9.40 15.40
N LYS A 213 9.50 9.89 16.45
CA LYS A 213 9.64 11.27 16.96
C LYS A 213 11.08 11.60 17.39
N ASN A 214 11.86 10.61 17.85
CA ASN A 214 13.25 10.82 18.24
C ASN A 214 14.16 11.27 17.07
N VAL A 215 13.83 10.89 15.83
CA VAL A 215 14.61 11.25 14.63
C VAL A 215 14.05 12.47 13.89
N LYS A 216 12.91 12.99 14.35
CA LYS A 216 12.28 14.24 13.85
C LYS A 216 12.19 14.30 12.32
N PRO A 217 11.53 13.35 11.66
CA PRO A 217 11.31 13.41 10.22
C PRO A 217 10.21 14.43 9.88
N ASP A 218 10.19 14.88 8.65
CA ASP A 218 9.12 15.75 8.14
C ASP A 218 7.84 14.97 7.82
N CYS A 219 7.99 13.68 7.51
CA CYS A 219 6.86 12.75 7.28
C CYS A 219 7.28 11.29 7.44
N LEU A 220 6.27 10.43 7.59
CA LEU A 220 6.41 8.98 7.52
C LEU A 220 5.77 8.47 6.23
N ILE A 221 6.57 7.86 5.35
CA ILE A 221 6.06 7.26 4.12
C ILE A 221 5.71 5.79 4.35
N VAL A 222 4.50 5.43 3.97
CA VAL A 222 3.97 4.06 4.07
C VAL A 222 3.45 3.58 2.73
N ILE A 223 3.24 2.27 2.57
CA ILE A 223 2.50 1.71 1.43
C ILE A 223 1.24 0.97 1.86
N CYS A 224 1.25 0.37 3.05
CA CYS A 224 0.13 -0.43 3.52
C CYS A 224 -0.97 0.44 4.15
N PRO A 225 -2.21 0.45 3.61
CA PRO A 225 -3.33 1.24 4.15
C PRO A 225 -3.67 0.88 5.60
N ALA A 226 -3.53 -0.39 5.98
CA ALA A 226 -3.76 -0.83 7.34
C ALA A 226 -2.68 -0.30 8.32
N CYS A 227 -1.42 -0.21 7.86
CA CYS A 227 -0.36 0.42 8.66
C CYS A 227 -0.59 1.92 8.81
N TYR A 228 -1.02 2.59 7.73
CA TYR A 228 -1.41 3.99 7.74
C TYR A 228 -2.47 4.26 8.83
N ASP A 229 -3.62 3.59 8.73
CA ASP A 229 -4.74 3.77 9.66
C ASP A 229 -4.35 3.49 11.12
N MET A 230 -3.56 2.44 11.36
CA MET A 230 -3.11 2.07 12.69
C MET A 230 -2.19 3.13 13.32
N LEU A 231 -1.24 3.65 12.55
CA LEU A 231 -0.29 4.64 13.04
C LEU A 231 -0.95 6.01 13.20
N GLU A 232 -1.82 6.41 12.26
CA GLU A 232 -2.59 7.65 12.37
C GLU A 232 -3.53 7.63 13.58
N LYS A 233 -4.26 6.54 13.83
CA LYS A 233 -5.08 6.37 15.03
C LYS A 233 -4.27 6.50 16.32
N ALA A 234 -3.11 5.86 16.37
CA ALA A 234 -2.26 5.94 17.54
C ALA A 234 -1.70 7.36 17.73
N GLU A 235 -1.37 8.06 16.66
CA GLU A 235 -0.90 9.44 16.73
C GLU A 235 -1.97 10.35 17.33
N ILE A 236 -3.18 10.30 16.80
CA ILE A 236 -4.33 11.08 17.31
C ILE A 236 -4.70 10.70 18.76
N SER A 237 -4.49 9.44 19.16
CA SER A 237 -4.90 8.97 20.48
C SER A 237 -3.89 9.28 21.59
N TYR A 238 -2.63 9.51 21.26
CA TYR A 238 -1.56 9.56 22.28
C TYR A 238 -0.68 10.81 22.23
N PHE A 239 -0.83 11.66 21.23
CA PHE A 239 0.01 12.86 21.07
C PHE A 239 -0.87 14.09 20.83
N GLU A 240 -0.29 15.27 21.07
CA GLU A 240 -0.95 16.54 20.80
C GLU A 240 -0.79 16.92 19.32
N PRO A 241 -1.71 17.73 18.75
CA PRO A 241 -1.69 18.10 17.33
C PRO A 241 -0.37 18.70 16.85
N GLU A 242 0.32 19.48 17.72
CA GLU A 242 1.61 20.12 17.42
C GLU A 242 2.75 19.10 17.28
N GLU A 243 2.55 17.90 17.78
CA GLU A 243 3.54 16.81 17.72
C GLU A 243 3.29 15.85 16.54
N TYR A 244 2.19 16.01 15.79
CA TYR A 244 1.85 15.08 14.72
C TYR A 244 2.90 15.06 13.62
N ILE A 245 3.25 13.87 13.20
CA ILE A 245 4.10 13.64 12.03
C ILE A 245 3.19 13.19 10.87
N PRO A 246 3.14 13.95 9.77
CA PRO A 246 2.35 13.57 8.61
C PRO A 246 2.67 12.15 8.12
N ILE A 247 1.63 11.35 7.91
CA ILE A 247 1.75 10.01 7.33
C ILE A 247 1.23 10.07 5.91
N ILE A 248 2.06 9.71 4.94
CA ILE A 248 1.75 9.82 3.51
C ILE A 248 1.92 8.44 2.86
N ASN A 249 0.97 8.03 2.04
CA ASN A 249 1.15 6.83 1.24
C ASN A 249 2.11 7.11 0.08
N ILE A 250 2.97 6.15 -0.28
CA ILE A 250 3.91 6.32 -1.42
C ILE A 250 3.19 6.68 -2.73
N VAL A 251 1.95 6.21 -2.92
CA VAL A 251 1.14 6.54 -4.10
C VAL A 251 0.87 8.04 -4.18
N GLU A 252 0.55 8.66 -3.04
CA GLU A 252 0.29 10.10 -2.93
C GLU A 252 1.58 10.91 -3.09
N LEU A 253 2.68 10.45 -2.46
CA LEU A 253 3.98 11.10 -2.60
C LEU A 253 4.42 11.19 -4.06
N LEU A 254 4.27 10.09 -4.81
CA LEU A 254 4.61 10.04 -6.22
C LEU A 254 3.67 10.92 -7.06
N ALA A 255 2.36 10.93 -6.78
CA ALA A 255 1.40 11.79 -7.49
C ALA A 255 1.73 13.27 -7.26
N TYR A 256 2.09 13.64 -6.04
CA TYR A 256 2.51 15.00 -5.70
C TYR A 256 3.81 15.38 -6.42
N ALA A 257 4.81 14.51 -6.39
CA ALA A 257 6.11 14.74 -7.03
C ALA A 257 6.00 14.90 -8.58
N VAL A 258 5.08 14.17 -9.24
CA VAL A 258 4.86 14.32 -10.70
C VAL A 258 3.95 15.50 -11.06
N GLY A 259 3.54 16.32 -10.09
CA GLY A 259 2.99 17.66 -10.31
C GLY A 259 1.48 17.82 -10.11
N TYR A 260 0.77 16.82 -9.56
CA TYR A 260 -0.64 17.01 -9.20
C TYR A 260 -0.77 17.89 -7.95
N SER A 261 -1.87 18.64 -7.86
CA SER A 261 -2.10 19.54 -6.71
C SER A 261 -2.50 18.74 -5.46
N PRO A 262 -2.33 19.31 -4.25
CA PRO A 262 -2.84 18.70 -3.03
C PRO A 262 -4.33 18.37 -3.09
N GLU A 263 -5.15 19.24 -3.70
CA GLU A 263 -6.60 19.06 -3.86
C GLU A 263 -6.93 17.92 -4.82
N ASP A 264 -6.19 17.80 -5.93
CA ASP A 264 -6.38 16.70 -6.89
C ASP A 264 -6.13 15.35 -6.22
N ILE A 265 -5.10 15.27 -5.39
CA ILE A 265 -4.72 14.07 -4.65
C ILE A 265 -5.71 13.81 -3.51
N GLY A 266 -6.21 14.86 -2.86
CA GLY A 266 -7.11 14.80 -1.71
C GLY A 266 -6.36 14.85 -0.38
N PHE A 267 -5.30 15.64 -0.28
CA PHE A 267 -4.54 15.85 0.96
C PHE A 267 -5.39 16.49 2.07
N ASP A 268 -6.44 17.22 1.69
CA ASP A 268 -7.46 17.78 2.59
C ASP A 268 -8.34 16.71 3.29
N LEU A 269 -8.29 15.47 2.81
CA LEU A 269 -9.05 14.35 3.39
C LEU A 269 -8.30 13.61 4.50
N HIS A 270 -7.05 13.97 4.75
CA HIS A 270 -6.26 13.41 5.85
C HIS A 270 -6.77 13.90 7.20
N ARG A 271 -6.81 13.02 8.19
CA ARG A 271 -7.18 13.40 9.58
C ARG A 271 -6.05 14.19 10.27
N ILE A 272 -4.82 13.90 9.91
CA ILE A 272 -3.64 14.66 10.31
C ILE A 272 -3.28 15.60 9.18
N PRO A 273 -3.35 16.93 9.39
CA PRO A 273 -3.04 17.91 8.35
C PRO A 273 -1.62 17.75 7.79
N LEU A 274 -1.48 18.01 6.49
CA LEU A 274 -0.20 17.92 5.78
C LEU A 274 0.47 19.30 5.60
N ASP A 275 -0.04 20.35 6.25
CA ASP A 275 0.40 21.75 6.06
C ASP A 275 1.89 21.92 6.29
N ASN A 276 2.44 21.30 7.35
CA ASN A 276 3.88 21.34 7.65
C ASN A 276 4.74 20.70 6.54
N PHE A 277 4.25 19.63 5.95
CA PHE A 277 4.91 18.98 4.82
C PHE A 277 4.84 19.88 3.57
N LEU A 278 3.67 20.43 3.26
CA LEU A 278 3.45 21.29 2.09
C LEU A 278 4.26 22.59 2.18
N SER A 279 4.18 23.31 3.30
CA SER A 279 4.93 24.57 3.52
C SER A 279 6.43 24.36 3.31
N LYS A 280 6.96 23.23 3.78
CA LYS A 280 8.38 22.92 3.62
C LYS A 280 8.78 22.66 2.16
N VAL A 281 7.87 22.14 1.35
CA VAL A 281 8.11 21.98 -0.10
C VAL A 281 8.07 23.34 -0.79
N GLU A 282 7.09 24.19 -0.46
CA GLU A 282 6.91 25.52 -1.08
C GLU A 282 8.07 26.49 -0.77
N GLU A 283 8.64 26.44 0.43
CA GLU A 283 9.79 27.25 0.83
C GLU A 283 11.02 27.03 -0.07
N SER A 284 11.12 25.89 -0.73
CA SER A 284 12.26 25.58 -1.61
C SER A 284 12.02 25.97 -3.07
N GLU A 285 10.77 26.25 -3.46
CA GLU A 285 10.42 26.69 -4.82
C GLU A 285 10.49 28.22 -4.97
N SER A 286 10.61 28.96 -3.85
CA SER A 286 10.74 30.42 -3.78
C SER A 286 12.21 30.86 -3.75
#